data_3b190e4ab12e64284b55c71eca2a53ad
#
_entry.id   3b190e4ab12e64284b55c71eca2a53ad
#
_cell.length_a   1.000
_cell.length_b   1.000
_cell.length_c   1.000
_cell.angle_alpha   90.00
_cell.angle_beta   90.00
_cell.angle_gamma   90.00
#
_symmetry.space_group_name_H-M   'P 1'
#
loop_
_entity.id
_entity.type
_entity.pdbx_description
1 polymer ?
#
loop_
_entity_poly.entity_id
_entity_poly.type
_entity_poly.pdbx_seq_one_letter_code
_entity_poly.pdbx_strand_id
1 'polypeptide(L)'
;MKIFENGILRDMTAEEIATMQEASAQAEAEEKRRPLSLGEVQEMMVRAQINTLTVDDNTALRMVEFYPEWSAGQAYTAGYKAQRGGKLWRCLQAHTAQNGWEPENAASLWTEICESHDGTKYDPIPYNGNMALQSGKYYTQNNILYLCNRDTVNPVYNALAELVGIYVEVA
;
A
#
# COMPACT_ATOMS: atom_id res chain seq x y z
N MET A 1 23.61 -9.93 25.82
CA MET A 1 23.91 -10.03 24.38
C MET A 1 24.97 -11.13 24.21
N LYS A 2 24.96 -11.87 23.08
CA LYS A 2 25.90 -13.00 22.87
C LYS A 2 26.81 -12.75 21.68
N ILE A 3 28.07 -13.18 21.77
CA ILE A 3 29.06 -13.12 20.70
C ILE A 3 29.57 -14.52 20.39
N PHE A 4 29.86 -14.78 19.11
CA PHE A 4 30.43 -16.04 18.65
C PHE A 4 31.95 -15.86 18.53
N GLU A 5 32.72 -16.54 19.38
CA GLU A 5 34.16 -16.43 19.42
C GLU A 5 34.79 -17.83 19.51
N ASN A 6 35.75 -18.12 18.63
CA ASN A 6 36.48 -19.41 18.56
C ASN A 6 35.55 -20.65 18.49
N GLY A 7 34.39 -20.54 17.81
CA GLY A 7 33.43 -21.62 17.67
C GLY A 7 32.48 -21.82 18.87
N ILE A 8 32.51 -20.92 19.86
CA ILE A 8 31.69 -20.99 21.07
C ILE A 8 30.83 -19.72 21.20
N LEU A 9 29.55 -19.93 21.50
CA LEU A 9 28.62 -18.82 21.78
C LEU A 9 28.70 -18.48 23.28
N ARG A 10 29.18 -17.28 23.61
CA ARG A 10 29.28 -16.80 24.98
C ARG A 10 28.52 -15.49 25.18
N ASP A 11 28.20 -15.17 26.40
CA ASP A 11 27.67 -13.85 26.73
C ASP A 11 28.78 -12.79 26.64
N MET A 12 28.43 -11.60 26.13
CA MET A 12 29.34 -10.46 26.07
C MET A 12 29.54 -9.88 27.47
N THR A 13 30.76 -9.41 27.72
CA THR A 13 31.07 -8.64 28.92
C THR A 13 30.45 -7.23 28.87
N ALA A 14 30.35 -6.58 30.02
CA ALA A 14 29.84 -5.20 30.09
C ALA A 14 30.69 -4.23 29.26
N GLU A 15 32.02 -4.46 29.22
CA GLU A 15 32.98 -3.67 28.45
C GLU A 15 32.79 -3.84 26.94
N GLU A 16 32.60 -5.06 26.46
CA GLU A 16 32.30 -5.36 25.06
C GLU A 16 30.97 -4.75 24.61
N ILE A 17 29.95 -4.77 25.47
CA ILE A 17 28.64 -4.15 25.21
C ILE A 17 28.81 -2.63 25.11
N ALA A 18 29.54 -1.99 26.04
CA ALA A 18 29.79 -0.57 26.01
C ALA A 18 30.55 -0.12 24.75
N THR A 19 31.63 -0.83 24.38
CA THR A 19 32.39 -0.55 23.16
C THR A 19 31.53 -0.67 21.90
N MET A 20 30.67 -1.69 21.83
CA MET A 20 29.74 -1.87 20.70
C MET A 20 28.68 -0.76 20.64
N GLN A 21 28.16 -0.31 21.80
CA GLN A 21 27.22 0.81 21.85
C GLN A 21 27.88 2.13 21.45
N GLU A 22 29.11 2.39 21.87
CA GLU A 22 29.86 3.56 21.45
C GLU A 22 30.16 3.55 19.94
N ALA A 23 30.57 2.40 19.39
CA ALA A 23 30.81 2.26 17.96
C ALA A 23 29.52 2.47 17.14
N SER A 24 28.40 1.93 17.63
CA SER A 24 27.07 2.15 17.01
C SER A 24 26.69 3.63 17.04
N ALA A 25 26.86 4.31 18.17
CA ALA A 25 26.54 5.73 18.30
C ALA A 25 27.44 6.62 17.42
N GLN A 26 28.71 6.25 17.26
CA GLN A 26 29.64 6.95 16.36
C GLN A 26 29.24 6.76 14.90
N ALA A 27 28.91 5.53 14.49
CA ALA A 27 28.45 5.24 13.14
C ALA A 27 27.14 5.99 12.79
N GLU A 28 26.18 6.05 13.72
CA GLU A 28 24.97 6.85 13.55
C GLU A 28 25.25 8.35 13.45
N ALA A 29 26.23 8.87 14.20
CA ALA A 29 26.60 10.26 14.14
C ALA A 29 27.32 10.61 12.82
N GLU A 30 28.14 9.73 12.30
CA GLU A 30 28.78 9.87 10.99
C GLU A 30 27.76 9.82 9.86
N GLU A 31 26.81 8.88 9.89
CA GLU A 31 25.74 8.76 8.91
C GLU A 31 24.90 10.06 8.85
N LYS A 32 24.58 10.65 10.01
CA LYS A 32 23.86 11.93 10.09
C LYS A 32 24.64 13.12 9.54
N ARG A 33 25.96 13.04 9.46
CA ARG A 33 26.84 14.12 8.98
C ARG A 33 27.22 13.98 7.52
N ARG A 34 27.09 12.80 6.93
CA ARG A 34 27.45 12.63 5.52
C ARG A 34 26.56 13.49 4.62
N PRO A 35 27.10 14.01 3.52
CA PRO A 35 26.28 14.68 2.51
C PRO A 35 25.24 13.71 1.94
N LEU A 36 24.03 14.20 1.75
CA LEU A 36 22.99 13.44 1.08
C LEU A 36 23.32 13.28 -0.40
N SER A 37 23.04 12.11 -0.96
CA SER A 37 23.10 11.88 -2.39
C SER A 37 21.95 12.60 -3.10
N LEU A 38 22.08 12.83 -4.40
CA LEU A 38 21.01 13.42 -5.21
C LEU A 38 19.71 12.62 -5.11
N GLY A 39 19.79 11.29 -5.09
CA GLY A 39 18.62 10.41 -4.96
C GLY A 39 17.89 10.62 -3.63
N GLU A 40 18.62 10.70 -2.51
CA GLU A 40 18.03 10.95 -1.18
C GLU A 40 17.36 12.33 -1.10
N VAL A 41 18.00 13.36 -1.68
CA VAL A 41 17.40 14.70 -1.75
C VAL A 41 16.12 14.67 -2.59
N GLN A 42 16.12 14.00 -3.74
CA GLN A 42 14.94 13.86 -4.58
C GLN A 42 13.81 13.12 -3.86
N GLU A 43 14.11 12.02 -3.17
CA GLU A 43 13.15 11.29 -2.37
C GLU A 43 12.53 12.14 -1.27
N MET A 44 13.36 12.88 -0.52
CA MET A 44 12.88 13.81 0.51
C MET A 44 11.95 14.87 -0.07
N MET A 45 12.29 15.42 -1.23
CA MET A 45 11.42 16.43 -1.91
C MET A 45 10.09 15.82 -2.35
N VAL A 46 10.10 14.60 -2.91
CA VAL A 46 8.88 13.90 -3.30
C VAL A 46 8.01 13.65 -2.07
N ARG A 47 8.56 13.07 -1.00
CA ARG A 47 7.84 12.79 0.25
C ARG A 47 7.22 14.07 0.86
N ALA A 48 7.95 15.19 0.83
CA ALA A 48 7.45 16.45 1.36
C ALA A 48 6.26 17.03 0.58
N GLN A 49 6.14 16.69 -0.71
CA GLN A 49 5.13 17.27 -1.60
C GLN A 49 4.08 16.28 -2.10
N ILE A 50 4.21 14.99 -1.79
CA ILE A 50 3.38 13.93 -2.40
C ILE A 50 1.87 14.19 -2.24
N ASN A 51 1.45 14.71 -1.10
CA ASN A 51 0.04 15.04 -0.83
C ASN A 51 -0.44 16.35 -1.49
N THR A 52 0.47 17.12 -2.11
CA THR A 52 0.09 18.31 -2.90
C THR A 52 -0.06 17.98 -4.38
N LEU A 53 0.42 16.81 -4.82
CA LEU A 53 0.31 16.37 -6.20
C LEU A 53 -1.11 15.87 -6.49
N THR A 54 -1.65 16.32 -7.61
CA THR A 54 -2.92 15.80 -8.13
C THR A 54 -2.63 14.60 -9.02
N VAL A 55 -2.73 13.40 -8.46
CA VAL A 55 -2.57 12.13 -9.16
C VAL A 55 -3.81 11.25 -8.94
N ASP A 56 -4.16 10.46 -9.95
CA ASP A 56 -5.21 9.44 -9.82
C ASP A 56 -4.81 8.34 -8.83
N ASP A 57 -5.78 7.52 -8.41
CA ASP A 57 -5.58 6.52 -7.38
C ASP A 57 -4.65 5.39 -7.82
N ASN A 58 -4.72 4.95 -9.08
CA ASN A 58 -3.83 3.90 -9.60
C ASN A 58 -2.37 4.39 -9.62
N THR A 59 -2.14 5.64 -10.01
CA THR A 59 -0.82 6.27 -9.93
C THR A 59 -0.36 6.40 -8.48
N ALA A 60 -1.24 6.83 -7.57
CA ALA A 60 -0.93 6.93 -6.15
C ALA A 60 -0.53 5.59 -5.53
N LEU A 61 -1.20 4.48 -5.91
CA LEU A 61 -0.87 3.13 -5.45
C LEU A 61 0.53 2.67 -5.89
N ARG A 62 1.01 3.12 -7.05
CA ARG A 62 2.38 2.84 -7.52
C ARG A 62 3.45 3.63 -6.77
N MET A 63 3.03 4.60 -5.98
CA MET A 63 3.87 5.52 -5.21
C MET A 63 3.62 5.40 -3.69
N VAL A 64 3.01 4.31 -3.23
CA VAL A 64 2.57 4.15 -1.83
C VAL A 64 3.69 4.40 -0.83
N GLU A 65 4.91 3.96 -1.12
CA GLU A 65 6.07 4.09 -0.25
C GLU A 65 6.53 5.55 -0.02
N PHE A 66 6.14 6.48 -0.90
CA PHE A 66 6.46 7.90 -0.75
C PHE A 66 5.45 8.64 0.12
N TYR A 67 4.25 8.06 0.35
CA TYR A 67 3.27 8.68 1.24
C TYR A 67 3.69 8.51 2.70
N PRO A 68 3.41 9.51 3.55
CA PRO A 68 3.74 9.42 4.97
C PRO A 68 2.99 8.29 5.65
N GLU A 69 3.65 7.62 6.59
CA GLU A 69 3.01 6.63 7.47
C GLU A 69 1.97 7.31 8.34
N TRP A 70 0.83 6.65 8.52
CA TRP A 70 -0.19 7.13 9.46
C TRP A 70 0.36 7.11 10.89
N SER A 71 0.09 8.16 11.65
CA SER A 71 0.47 8.23 13.06
C SER A 71 -0.60 8.88 13.92
N ALA A 72 -0.76 8.39 15.15
CA ALA A 72 -1.60 9.03 16.15
C ALA A 72 -1.02 10.40 16.54
N GLY A 73 -1.89 11.36 16.86
CA GLY A 73 -1.52 12.75 17.17
C GLY A 73 -1.34 13.64 15.94
N GLN A 74 -1.23 13.07 14.74
CA GLN A 74 -1.12 13.84 13.50
C GLN A 74 -2.48 14.41 13.08
N ALA A 75 -2.50 15.67 12.64
CA ALA A 75 -3.65 16.28 12.02
C ALA A 75 -3.70 15.94 10.52
N TYR A 76 -4.84 15.44 10.08
CA TYR A 76 -5.11 15.09 8.68
C TYR A 76 -6.24 15.93 8.13
N THR A 77 -6.10 16.37 6.88
CA THR A 77 -7.16 17.07 6.14
C THR A 77 -7.91 16.11 5.23
N ALA A 78 -9.13 16.43 4.86
CA ALA A 78 -9.87 15.65 3.87
C ALA A 78 -9.08 15.56 2.56
N GLY A 79 -9.02 14.35 1.96
CA GLY A 79 -8.24 14.06 0.76
C GLY A 79 -6.77 13.70 1.00
N TYR A 80 -6.25 13.93 2.21
CA TYR A 80 -4.88 13.54 2.55
C TYR A 80 -4.69 12.02 2.43
N LYS A 81 -3.58 11.59 1.84
CA LYS A 81 -3.25 10.18 1.68
C LYS A 81 -2.12 9.80 2.64
N ALA A 82 -2.31 8.71 3.36
CA ALA A 82 -1.32 8.14 4.27
C ALA A 82 -1.21 6.63 4.03
N GLN A 83 -0.01 6.08 4.22
CA GLN A 83 0.18 4.64 4.17
C GLN A 83 0.06 4.03 5.57
N ARG A 84 -0.41 2.78 5.62
CA ARG A 84 -0.38 1.93 6.81
C ARG A 84 -0.55 0.46 6.43
N GLY A 85 0.34 -0.38 6.94
CA GLY A 85 0.29 -1.83 6.68
C GLY A 85 0.47 -2.19 5.20
N GLY A 86 1.27 -1.42 4.46
CA GLY A 86 1.49 -1.60 3.02
C GLY A 86 0.31 -1.17 2.13
N LYS A 87 -0.72 -0.56 2.72
CA LYS A 87 -1.90 -0.05 2.03
C LYS A 87 -1.92 1.47 2.02
N LEU A 88 -2.57 2.06 1.01
CA LEU A 88 -2.77 3.49 0.91
C LEU A 88 -4.20 3.84 1.32
N TRP A 89 -4.34 4.84 2.18
CA TRP A 89 -5.60 5.29 2.74
C TRP A 89 -5.84 6.75 2.43
N ARG A 90 -7.09 7.11 2.14
CA ARG A 90 -7.53 8.50 1.96
C ARG A 90 -8.33 8.95 3.16
N CYS A 91 -7.96 10.09 3.73
CA CYS A 91 -8.73 10.76 4.76
C CYS A 91 -10.04 11.32 4.18
N LEU A 92 -11.17 10.98 4.78
CA LEU A 92 -12.50 11.43 4.36
C LEU A 92 -12.89 12.74 5.02
N GLN A 93 -12.51 12.93 6.28
CA GLN A 93 -12.87 14.09 7.08
C GLN A 93 -11.65 14.60 7.85
N ALA A 94 -11.50 15.93 7.92
CA ALA A 94 -10.42 16.53 8.69
C ALA A 94 -10.54 16.16 10.18
N HIS A 95 -9.46 15.64 10.75
CA HIS A 95 -9.40 15.24 12.15
C HIS A 95 -7.95 15.18 12.65
N THR A 96 -7.79 15.11 13.97
CA THR A 96 -6.52 14.73 14.59
C THR A 96 -6.61 13.25 14.97
N ALA A 97 -5.72 12.43 14.42
CA ALA A 97 -5.71 10.99 14.64
C ALA A 97 -5.44 10.64 16.11
N GLN A 98 -6.10 9.61 16.58
CA GLN A 98 -5.96 9.09 17.95
C GLN A 98 -5.67 7.60 17.91
N ASN A 99 -5.10 7.06 18.99
CA ASN A 99 -4.97 5.62 19.14
C ASN A 99 -6.36 4.96 19.10
N GLY A 100 -6.48 3.88 18.35
CA GLY A 100 -7.75 3.20 18.07
C GLY A 100 -8.52 3.75 16.87
N TRP A 101 -8.01 4.82 16.22
CA TRP A 101 -8.58 5.39 15.00
C TRP A 101 -7.69 5.12 13.78
N GLU A 102 -7.03 3.96 13.81
CA GLU A 102 -6.26 3.49 12.67
C GLU A 102 -7.16 3.37 11.44
N PRO A 103 -6.65 3.63 10.23
CA PRO A 103 -7.44 3.65 9.00
C PRO A 103 -8.33 2.41 8.80
N GLU A 104 -7.80 1.23 9.12
CA GLU A 104 -8.51 -0.06 9.03
C GLU A 104 -9.68 -0.18 10.02
N ASN A 105 -9.67 0.58 11.12
CA ASN A 105 -10.67 0.54 12.19
C ASN A 105 -11.64 1.73 12.15
N ALA A 106 -11.34 2.76 11.38
CA ALA A 106 -12.09 4.03 11.36
C ALA A 106 -12.66 4.35 9.96
N ALA A 107 -13.54 3.51 9.45
CA ALA A 107 -14.13 3.63 8.11
C ALA A 107 -14.91 4.95 7.88
N SER A 108 -15.34 5.65 8.94
CA SER A 108 -15.95 6.98 8.81
C SER A 108 -14.93 8.09 8.55
N LEU A 109 -13.66 7.86 8.88
CA LEU A 109 -12.56 8.83 8.74
C LEU A 109 -11.63 8.49 7.58
N TRP A 110 -11.54 7.22 7.21
CA TRP A 110 -10.61 6.73 6.19
C TRP A 110 -11.28 5.78 5.22
N THR A 111 -10.82 5.79 3.97
CA THR A 111 -11.15 4.77 2.98
C THR A 111 -9.87 4.22 2.38
N GLU A 112 -9.80 2.91 2.19
CA GLU A 112 -8.71 2.27 1.47
C GLU A 112 -8.76 2.69 0.00
N ILE A 113 -7.61 3.04 -0.57
CA ILE A 113 -7.46 3.27 -2.00
C ILE A 113 -7.10 1.90 -2.60
N CYS A 114 -7.98 1.39 -3.44
CA CYS A 114 -7.81 0.14 -4.16
C CYS A 114 -7.62 0.43 -5.64
N GLU A 115 -6.96 -0.49 -6.34
CA GLU A 115 -6.84 -0.43 -7.79
C GLU A 115 -8.23 -0.43 -8.43
N SER A 116 -8.47 0.52 -9.32
CA SER A 116 -9.69 0.60 -10.12
C SER A 116 -9.39 0.14 -11.54
N HIS A 117 -10.32 -0.63 -12.10
CA HIS A 117 -10.24 -1.15 -13.45
C HIS A 117 -11.39 -0.63 -14.30
N ASP A 118 -11.07 -0.12 -15.49
CA ASP A 118 -12.08 0.43 -16.40
C ASP A 118 -12.94 -0.64 -17.07
N GLY A 119 -12.54 -1.91 -16.98
CA GLY A 119 -13.22 -3.03 -17.64
C GLY A 119 -13.05 -3.01 -19.15
N THR A 120 -11.93 -2.47 -19.63
CA THR A 120 -11.53 -2.55 -21.03
C THR A 120 -10.73 -3.83 -21.30
N LYS A 121 -10.50 -4.16 -22.57
CA LYS A 121 -9.67 -5.33 -22.95
C LYS A 121 -8.25 -5.24 -22.38
N TYR A 122 -7.72 -4.03 -22.20
CA TYR A 122 -6.35 -3.78 -21.72
C TYR A 122 -6.29 -3.51 -20.21
N ASP A 123 -7.45 -3.27 -19.59
CA ASP A 123 -7.61 -3.07 -18.15
C ASP A 123 -8.88 -3.79 -17.67
N PRO A 124 -8.87 -5.13 -17.69
CA PRO A 124 -10.04 -5.94 -17.30
C PRO A 124 -10.23 -5.94 -15.79
N ILE A 125 -11.48 -6.02 -15.36
CA ILE A 125 -11.85 -6.11 -13.94
C ILE A 125 -11.51 -7.53 -13.43
N PRO A 126 -10.68 -7.67 -12.37
CA PRO A 126 -10.46 -8.95 -11.72
C PRO A 126 -11.76 -9.49 -11.12
N TYR A 127 -12.17 -10.68 -11.53
CA TYR A 127 -13.37 -11.32 -11.01
C TYR A 127 -13.03 -12.24 -9.83
N ASN A 128 -13.64 -11.95 -8.69
CA ASN A 128 -13.39 -12.67 -7.43
C ASN A 128 -14.52 -13.65 -7.02
N GLY A 129 -15.51 -13.86 -7.90
CA GLY A 129 -16.61 -14.79 -7.62
C GLY A 129 -17.75 -14.20 -6.78
N ASN A 130 -17.83 -12.89 -6.61
CA ASN A 130 -18.91 -12.22 -5.87
C ASN A 130 -19.11 -10.80 -6.38
N MET A 131 -19.55 -10.65 -7.62
CA MET A 131 -19.84 -9.34 -8.20
C MET A 131 -20.87 -9.42 -9.31
N ALA A 132 -21.59 -8.31 -9.53
CA ALA A 132 -22.44 -8.15 -10.70
C ALA A 132 -21.58 -7.87 -11.93
N LEU A 133 -21.92 -8.49 -13.05
CA LEU A 133 -21.27 -8.28 -14.33
C LEU A 133 -22.05 -7.24 -15.14
N GLN A 134 -21.30 -6.38 -15.86
CA GLN A 134 -21.85 -5.34 -16.73
C GLN A 134 -21.54 -5.65 -18.19
N SER A 135 -22.54 -5.58 -19.03
CA SER A 135 -22.41 -5.78 -20.47
C SER A 135 -21.41 -4.80 -21.09
N GLY A 136 -20.57 -5.29 -21.98
CA GLY A 136 -19.52 -4.53 -22.65
C GLY A 136 -18.23 -4.37 -21.82
N LYS A 137 -18.21 -4.85 -20.56
CA LYS A 137 -17.02 -4.85 -19.73
C LYS A 137 -16.24 -6.15 -19.86
N TYR A 138 -14.91 -6.03 -19.76
CA TYR A 138 -14.01 -7.18 -19.72
C TYR A 138 -13.69 -7.55 -18.27
N TYR A 139 -13.67 -8.84 -18.02
CA TYR A 139 -13.31 -9.42 -16.72
C TYR A 139 -12.19 -10.43 -16.89
N THR A 140 -11.36 -10.60 -15.87
CA THR A 140 -10.31 -11.62 -15.87
C THR A 140 -10.46 -12.55 -14.68
N GLN A 141 -10.31 -13.86 -14.93
CA GLN A 141 -10.25 -14.88 -13.89
C GLN A 141 -9.29 -15.98 -14.34
N ASN A 142 -8.36 -16.39 -13.47
CA ASN A 142 -7.35 -17.41 -13.75
C ASN A 142 -6.53 -17.12 -15.04
N ASN A 143 -6.18 -15.85 -15.28
CA ASN A 143 -5.48 -15.36 -16.46
C ASN A 143 -6.23 -15.55 -17.79
N ILE A 144 -7.54 -15.82 -17.74
CA ILE A 144 -8.41 -15.89 -18.93
C ILE A 144 -9.23 -14.61 -18.97
N LEU A 145 -9.30 -14.00 -20.15
CA LEU A 145 -10.06 -12.79 -20.41
C LEU A 145 -11.48 -13.15 -20.91
N TYR A 146 -12.47 -12.48 -20.36
CA TYR A 146 -13.87 -12.66 -20.70
C TYR A 146 -14.52 -11.32 -21.04
N LEU A 147 -15.32 -11.27 -22.07
CA LEU A 147 -16.21 -10.15 -22.38
C LEU A 147 -17.61 -10.45 -21.84
N CYS A 148 -18.17 -9.56 -21.04
CA CYS A 148 -19.55 -9.70 -20.59
C CYS A 148 -20.53 -9.24 -21.67
N ASN A 149 -21.47 -10.09 -22.04
CA ASN A 149 -22.46 -9.84 -23.09
C ASN A 149 -23.80 -9.37 -22.55
N ARG A 150 -24.06 -9.57 -21.24
CA ARG A 150 -25.33 -9.24 -20.61
C ARG A 150 -25.15 -8.95 -19.11
N ASP A 151 -25.80 -7.88 -18.64
CA ASP A 151 -25.83 -7.52 -17.22
C ASP A 151 -26.42 -8.65 -16.36
N THR A 152 -25.83 -8.87 -15.18
CA THR A 152 -26.38 -9.85 -14.22
C THR A 152 -27.26 -9.19 -13.15
N VAL A 153 -27.32 -7.87 -13.08
CA VAL A 153 -28.08 -7.08 -12.08
C VAL A 153 -27.66 -7.39 -10.64
N ASN A 154 -27.68 -8.67 -10.26
CA ASN A 154 -27.24 -9.17 -8.95
C ASN A 154 -25.84 -9.80 -9.05
N PRO A 155 -25.09 -9.83 -7.94
CA PRO A 155 -23.83 -10.56 -7.89
C PRO A 155 -23.98 -12.02 -8.28
N VAL A 156 -23.06 -12.52 -9.09
CA VAL A 156 -22.93 -13.95 -9.43
C VAL A 156 -21.75 -14.55 -8.68
N TYR A 157 -21.89 -15.83 -8.33
CA TYR A 157 -20.91 -16.55 -7.50
C TYR A 157 -20.20 -17.67 -8.25
N ASN A 158 -20.69 -18.01 -9.45
CA ASN A 158 -20.10 -19.02 -10.31
C ASN A 158 -18.79 -18.55 -10.91
N ALA A 159 -17.88 -19.47 -11.24
CA ALA A 159 -16.70 -19.12 -12.02
C ALA A 159 -17.10 -18.59 -13.41
N LEU A 160 -16.33 -17.63 -13.97
CA LEU A 160 -16.64 -17.09 -15.29
C LEU A 160 -16.69 -18.16 -16.39
N ALA A 161 -15.87 -19.21 -16.28
CA ALA A 161 -15.88 -20.33 -17.20
C ALA A 161 -17.23 -21.06 -17.26
N GLU A 162 -17.97 -21.08 -16.13
CA GLU A 162 -19.31 -21.70 -16.05
C GLU A 162 -20.41 -20.78 -16.61
N LEU A 163 -20.11 -19.49 -16.78
CA LEU A 163 -21.02 -18.48 -17.29
C LEU A 163 -20.85 -18.21 -18.77
N VAL A 164 -19.91 -18.92 -19.43
CA VAL A 164 -19.69 -18.81 -20.88
C VAL A 164 -20.93 -19.25 -21.65
N GLY A 165 -21.35 -18.43 -22.61
CA GLY A 165 -22.57 -18.63 -23.40
C GLY A 165 -23.85 -18.20 -22.69
N ILE A 166 -23.80 -17.79 -21.41
CA ILE A 166 -24.94 -17.28 -20.64
C ILE A 166 -24.80 -15.76 -20.43
N TYR A 167 -23.70 -15.34 -19.85
CA TYR A 167 -23.39 -13.95 -19.51
C TYR A 167 -22.10 -13.44 -20.12
N VAL A 168 -21.13 -14.32 -20.37
CA VAL A 168 -19.79 -13.97 -20.86
C VAL A 168 -19.37 -14.84 -22.04
N GLU A 169 -18.40 -14.37 -22.79
CA GLU A 169 -17.63 -15.12 -23.78
C GLU A 169 -16.14 -14.98 -23.50
N VAL A 170 -15.35 -15.95 -23.96
CA VAL A 170 -13.88 -15.85 -23.89
C VAL A 170 -13.42 -14.86 -24.96
N ALA A 171 -12.57 -13.87 -24.57
CA ALA A 171 -12.18 -12.73 -25.41
C ALA A 171 -10.75 -12.85 -25.96
#